data_ab91527ff84f731e9091d84bdc400705
#
_entry.id   ab91527ff84f731e9091d84bdc400705
#
_cell.length_a   1.000
_cell.length_b   1.000
_cell.length_c   1.000
_cell.angle_alpha   90.00
_cell.angle_beta   90.00
_cell.angle_gamma   90.00
#
_symmetry.space_group_name_H-M   'P 1'
#
loop_
_entity.id
_entity.type
_entity.pdbx_description
1 polymer ?
#
loop_
_entity_poly.entity_id
_entity_poly.type
_entity_poly.pdbx_seq_one_letter_code
_entity_poly.pdbx_strand_id
1 'polypeptide(L)'
;FGLTWLLWALLWVSGDESLVALCHAMSILATSGISPVGGLTGESGFTGEVLMVLFMLFALSRLTFSGDTVTSESGGISQDPEFRIGIALVVAVPTVLFLRHWLASYDVATETTLMDAGHAFWGALFTVMSFLTTTGFSSNSWGDAQQWSGLATPGLILMGLCLIGGGVATTAGGVKLLRVFALYRNGRREMERLVHPSSVSNAGPMAQRLQKNGAFIAWIFFMLFALSLAVVTILLAASGASFEESVVMAIASLSTTGPLLEMGGDTPIRLIELNSFAKSVFVGAMVLGRLETLAIIALL
;
A
#
# COMPACT_ATOMS: atom_id res chain seq x y z
N PHE A 1 -21.24 -0.36 5.16
CA PHE A 1 -22.22 -1.09 4.33
C PHE A 1 -22.71 -0.23 3.15
N GLY A 2 -23.15 1.04 3.34
CA GLY A 2 -23.66 1.88 2.25
C GLY A 2 -22.68 2.06 1.08
N LEU A 3 -21.39 2.31 1.35
CA LEU A 3 -20.37 2.43 0.33
C LEU A 3 -20.13 1.11 -0.42
N THR A 4 -20.23 -0.03 0.27
CA THR A 4 -20.09 -1.36 -0.37
C THR A 4 -21.22 -1.59 -1.36
N TRP A 5 -22.47 -1.30 -0.95
CA TRP A 5 -23.63 -1.43 -1.83
C TRP A 5 -23.55 -0.47 -3.03
N LEU A 6 -23.06 0.75 -2.79
CA LEU A 6 -22.90 1.73 -3.85
C LEU A 6 -21.87 1.26 -4.88
N LEU A 7 -20.69 0.83 -4.42
CA LEU A 7 -19.63 0.33 -5.32
C LEU A 7 -20.08 -0.94 -6.05
N TRP A 8 -20.75 -1.87 -5.35
CA TRP A 8 -21.31 -3.05 -5.97
C TRP A 8 -22.27 -2.72 -7.11
N ALA A 9 -23.23 -1.80 -6.86
CA ALA A 9 -24.20 -1.40 -7.89
C ALA A 9 -23.52 -0.73 -9.08
N LEU A 10 -22.50 0.11 -8.85
CA LEU A 10 -21.74 0.78 -9.91
C LEU A 10 -20.94 -0.22 -10.76
N LEU A 11 -20.28 -1.21 -10.15
CA LEU A 11 -19.53 -2.24 -10.85
C LEU A 11 -20.47 -3.15 -11.64
N TRP A 12 -21.61 -3.53 -11.06
CA TRP A 12 -22.62 -4.33 -11.74
C TRP A 12 -23.19 -3.60 -12.96
N VAL A 13 -23.52 -2.31 -12.85
CA VAL A 13 -23.98 -1.49 -13.98
C VAL A 13 -22.87 -1.30 -15.02
N SER A 14 -21.60 -1.34 -14.63
CA SER A 14 -20.46 -1.26 -15.56
C SER A 14 -20.18 -2.54 -16.33
N GLY A 15 -20.89 -3.64 -16.04
CA GLY A 15 -20.82 -4.89 -16.80
C GLY A 15 -20.27 -6.10 -16.05
N ASP A 16 -19.81 -5.93 -14.80
CA ASP A 16 -19.33 -7.08 -14.01
C ASP A 16 -20.48 -8.00 -13.60
N GLU A 17 -20.22 -9.30 -13.53
CA GLU A 17 -21.14 -10.24 -12.89
C GLU A 17 -21.47 -9.83 -11.46
N SER A 18 -22.74 -9.95 -11.06
CA SER A 18 -23.21 -9.49 -9.75
C SER A 18 -22.40 -10.03 -8.55
N LEU A 19 -22.00 -11.31 -8.59
CA LEU A 19 -21.19 -11.93 -7.55
C LEU A 19 -19.77 -11.37 -7.55
N VAL A 20 -19.14 -11.23 -8.72
CA VAL A 20 -17.80 -10.70 -8.90
C VAL A 20 -17.75 -9.25 -8.44
N ALA A 21 -18.71 -8.43 -8.88
CA ALA A 21 -18.86 -7.03 -8.46
C ALA A 21 -19.01 -6.90 -6.93
N LEU A 22 -19.79 -7.78 -6.28
CA LEU A 22 -19.95 -7.78 -4.84
C LEU A 22 -18.63 -8.12 -4.12
N CYS A 23 -17.95 -9.17 -4.57
CA CYS A 23 -16.67 -9.56 -3.98
C CYS A 23 -15.62 -8.47 -4.16
N HIS A 24 -15.51 -7.84 -5.33
CA HIS A 24 -14.60 -6.74 -5.58
C HIS A 24 -14.95 -5.51 -4.73
N ALA A 25 -16.24 -5.14 -4.59
CA ALA A 25 -16.67 -4.04 -3.74
C ALA A 25 -16.30 -4.25 -2.27
N MET A 26 -16.55 -5.46 -1.74
CA MET A 26 -16.14 -5.84 -0.39
C MET A 26 -14.62 -5.82 -0.23
N SER A 27 -13.91 -6.36 -1.21
CA SER A 27 -12.44 -6.46 -1.21
C SER A 27 -11.77 -5.09 -1.19
N ILE A 28 -12.25 -4.14 -1.98
CA ILE A 28 -11.69 -2.78 -2.06
C ILE A 28 -11.90 -2.02 -0.76
N LEU A 29 -13.11 -2.05 -0.19
CA LEU A 29 -13.38 -1.34 1.06
C LEU A 29 -12.74 -2.00 2.28
N ALA A 30 -12.52 -3.32 2.23
CA ALA A 30 -11.76 -4.05 3.25
C ALA A 30 -10.26 -4.07 2.98
N THR A 31 -9.79 -3.53 1.84
CA THR A 31 -8.38 -3.56 1.39
C THR A 31 -7.78 -4.98 1.48
N SER A 32 -8.48 -5.98 0.93
CA SER A 32 -8.13 -7.39 1.10
C SER A 32 -7.59 -8.07 -0.17
N GLY A 33 -7.83 -7.51 -1.36
CA GLY A 33 -7.36 -8.05 -2.64
C GLY A 33 -7.97 -9.41 -3.02
N ILE A 34 -9.08 -9.79 -2.39
CA ILE A 34 -9.74 -11.07 -2.68
C ILE A 34 -10.60 -10.92 -3.93
N SER A 35 -10.36 -11.79 -4.92
CA SER A 35 -11.17 -11.89 -6.13
C SER A 35 -11.62 -13.33 -6.36
N PRO A 36 -12.86 -13.58 -6.77
CA PRO A 36 -13.33 -14.92 -7.11
C PRO A 36 -12.81 -15.39 -8.47
N VAL A 37 -12.29 -14.48 -9.30
CA VAL A 37 -11.81 -14.75 -10.67
C VAL A 37 -10.30 -14.65 -10.83
N GLY A 38 -9.55 -14.46 -9.71
CA GLY A 38 -8.09 -14.41 -9.72
C GLY A 38 -7.51 -13.10 -10.24
N GLY A 39 -8.11 -11.96 -9.91
CA GLY A 39 -7.65 -10.62 -10.30
C GLY A 39 -8.79 -9.73 -10.79
N LEU A 40 -8.47 -8.67 -11.53
CA LEU A 40 -9.44 -7.76 -12.14
C LEU A 40 -9.80 -8.18 -13.59
N THR A 41 -10.01 -9.44 -13.83
CA THR A 41 -10.48 -9.93 -15.16
C THR A 41 -11.98 -9.65 -15.38
N GLY A 42 -12.48 -8.56 -14.76
CA GLY A 42 -13.86 -8.15 -14.87
C GLY A 42 -14.22 -7.59 -16.25
N GLU A 43 -15.48 -7.72 -16.64
CA GLU A 43 -16.01 -7.19 -17.89
C GLU A 43 -16.19 -5.65 -17.86
N SER A 44 -16.10 -5.03 -16.67
CA SER A 44 -16.19 -3.57 -16.47
C SER A 44 -15.02 -2.79 -17.05
N GLY A 45 -13.88 -3.45 -17.32
CA GLY A 45 -12.70 -2.87 -17.96
C GLY A 45 -12.20 -1.57 -17.30
N PHE A 46 -11.83 -0.59 -18.11
CA PHE A 46 -11.32 0.71 -17.65
C PHE A 46 -12.29 1.46 -16.72
N THR A 47 -13.59 1.40 -17.00
CA THR A 47 -14.61 2.07 -16.17
C THR A 47 -14.65 1.49 -14.76
N GLY A 48 -14.57 0.16 -14.63
CA GLY A 48 -14.47 -0.51 -13.33
C GLY A 48 -13.23 -0.10 -12.55
N GLU A 49 -12.06 -0.06 -13.21
CA GLU A 49 -10.81 0.38 -12.57
C GLU A 49 -10.91 1.82 -12.06
N VAL A 50 -11.50 2.76 -12.82
CA VAL A 50 -11.71 4.15 -12.37
C VAL A 50 -12.58 4.21 -11.12
N LEU A 51 -13.70 3.46 -11.12
CA LEU A 51 -14.57 3.38 -9.94
C LEU A 51 -13.82 2.83 -8.73
N MET A 52 -13.05 1.76 -8.92
CA MET A 52 -12.25 1.17 -7.84
C MET A 52 -11.22 2.15 -7.27
N VAL A 53 -10.49 2.91 -8.12
CA VAL A 53 -9.54 3.95 -7.67
C VAL A 53 -10.25 5.01 -6.82
N LEU A 54 -11.43 5.47 -7.23
CA LEU A 54 -12.19 6.45 -6.44
C LEU A 54 -12.53 5.94 -5.04
N PHE A 55 -12.88 4.66 -4.92
CA PHE A 55 -13.17 4.06 -3.61
C PHE A 55 -11.90 3.72 -2.82
N MET A 56 -10.77 3.40 -3.47
CA MET A 56 -9.48 3.23 -2.79
C MET A 56 -8.97 4.54 -2.16
N LEU A 57 -9.35 5.72 -2.68
CA LEU A 57 -9.03 7.01 -2.07
C LEU A 57 -9.48 7.10 -0.62
N PHE A 58 -10.58 6.42 -0.26
CA PHE A 58 -11.05 6.35 1.12
C PHE A 58 -10.06 5.64 2.06
N ALA A 59 -9.21 4.77 1.54
CA ALA A 59 -8.19 4.08 2.33
C ALA A 59 -6.92 4.92 2.58
N LEU A 60 -6.82 6.12 2.00
CA LEU A 60 -5.67 7.01 2.20
C LEU A 60 -5.86 8.02 3.33
N SER A 61 -7.08 8.26 3.82
CA SER A 61 -7.33 9.27 4.84
C SER A 61 -8.12 8.72 6.03
N ARG A 62 -7.65 9.05 7.23
CA ARG A 62 -8.34 8.73 8.49
C ARG A 62 -9.69 9.46 8.63
N LEU A 63 -9.83 10.64 8.01
CA LEU A 63 -11.03 11.46 8.15
C LEU A 63 -12.27 10.83 7.50
N THR A 64 -12.07 9.85 6.65
CA THR A 64 -13.15 9.19 5.92
C THR A 64 -14.00 8.28 6.83
N PHE A 65 -13.37 7.65 7.83
CA PHE A 65 -14.02 6.66 8.69
C PHE A 65 -14.05 7.05 10.17
N SER A 66 -13.24 8.01 10.62
CA SER A 66 -13.25 8.46 12.01
C SER A 66 -14.25 9.60 12.21
N GLY A 67 -15.28 9.34 13.00
CA GLY A 67 -16.20 10.35 13.50
C GLY A 67 -15.65 11.17 14.68
N ASP A 68 -14.33 11.22 14.83
CA ASP A 68 -13.66 11.95 15.91
C ASP A 68 -13.79 13.46 15.71
N THR A 69 -14.84 14.02 16.28
CA THR A 69 -15.11 15.46 16.35
C THR A 69 -14.09 16.24 17.21
N VAL A 70 -13.24 15.54 17.98
CA VAL A 70 -12.31 16.14 18.94
C VAL A 70 -11.02 16.67 18.28
N THR A 71 -10.66 16.16 17.09
CA THR A 71 -9.49 16.62 16.33
C THR A 71 -9.86 17.38 15.05
N SER A 72 -11.13 17.63 14.82
CA SER A 72 -11.66 18.43 13.72
C SER A 72 -11.46 19.93 14.00
N GLU A 73 -10.24 20.39 14.06
CA GLU A 73 -9.97 21.75 13.60
C GLU A 73 -10.23 21.76 12.09
N SER A 74 -11.43 22.18 11.72
CA SER A 74 -11.92 22.76 10.46
C SER A 74 -11.06 22.67 9.20
N GLY A 75 -10.43 21.54 8.94
CA GLY A 75 -9.67 21.29 7.70
C GLY A 75 -10.34 20.19 6.86
N GLY A 76 -10.68 20.48 5.60
CA GLY A 76 -11.18 19.46 4.66
C GLY A 76 -10.15 18.35 4.41
N ILE A 77 -10.58 17.22 3.82
CA ILE A 77 -9.75 16.06 3.46
C ILE A 77 -8.44 16.45 2.74
N SER A 78 -8.47 17.51 1.94
CA SER A 78 -7.30 18.04 1.21
C SER A 78 -6.21 18.65 2.12
N GLN A 79 -6.49 18.94 3.38
CA GLN A 79 -5.53 19.46 4.36
C GLN A 79 -4.90 18.35 5.23
N ASP A 80 -5.43 17.13 5.14
CA ASP A 80 -4.89 15.98 5.85
C ASP A 80 -3.50 15.60 5.31
N PRO A 81 -2.44 15.59 6.14
CA PRO A 81 -1.09 15.25 5.71
C PRO A 81 -1.00 13.80 5.18
N GLU A 82 -1.79 12.87 5.70
CA GLU A 82 -1.83 11.48 5.19
C GLU A 82 -2.31 11.46 3.74
N PHE A 83 -3.44 12.09 3.47
CA PHE A 83 -4.03 12.15 2.15
C PHE A 83 -3.07 12.81 1.14
N ARG A 84 -2.45 13.93 1.52
CA ARG A 84 -1.49 14.63 0.65
C ARG A 84 -0.28 13.79 0.30
N ILE A 85 0.29 13.06 1.28
CA ILE A 85 1.44 12.19 1.04
C ILE A 85 1.02 10.97 0.23
N GLY A 86 -0.12 10.37 0.54
CA GLY A 86 -0.67 9.25 -0.23
C GLY A 86 -0.86 9.61 -1.70
N ILE A 87 -1.53 10.73 -1.98
CA ILE A 87 -1.70 11.23 -3.36
C ILE A 87 -0.35 11.57 -4.00
N ALA A 88 0.57 12.20 -3.26
CA ALA A 88 1.90 12.51 -3.79
C ALA A 88 2.65 11.24 -4.21
N LEU A 89 2.59 10.14 -3.44
CA LEU A 89 3.17 8.86 -3.80
C LEU A 89 2.47 8.22 -5.01
N VAL A 90 1.13 8.24 -5.01
CA VAL A 90 0.31 7.68 -6.11
C VAL A 90 0.56 8.40 -7.44
N VAL A 91 0.93 9.67 -7.42
CA VAL A 91 1.29 10.42 -8.63
C VAL A 91 2.79 10.32 -8.93
N ALA A 92 3.66 10.46 -7.92
CA ALA A 92 5.10 10.51 -8.12
C ALA A 92 5.67 9.16 -8.64
N VAL A 93 5.25 8.03 -8.07
CA VAL A 93 5.79 6.72 -8.47
C VAL A 93 5.45 6.38 -9.92
N PRO A 94 4.18 6.46 -10.39
CA PRO A 94 3.86 6.26 -11.81
C PRO A 94 4.56 7.25 -12.72
N THR A 95 4.68 8.52 -12.30
CA THR A 95 5.40 9.54 -13.10
C THR A 95 6.87 9.18 -13.26
N VAL A 96 7.53 8.72 -12.21
CA VAL A 96 8.93 8.27 -12.28
C VAL A 96 9.07 7.05 -13.19
N LEU A 97 8.17 6.07 -13.08
CA LEU A 97 8.14 4.89 -13.96
C LEU A 97 7.91 5.30 -15.42
N PHE A 98 7.01 6.23 -15.64
CA PHE A 98 6.71 6.76 -16.99
C PHE A 98 7.91 7.51 -17.59
N LEU A 99 8.53 8.40 -16.81
CA LEU A 99 9.71 9.18 -17.25
C LEU A 99 10.93 8.29 -17.50
N ARG A 100 11.05 7.16 -16.80
CA ARG A 100 12.14 6.22 -17.01
C ARG A 100 12.22 5.70 -18.45
N HIS A 101 11.09 5.51 -19.12
CA HIS A 101 11.05 5.15 -20.54
C HIS A 101 11.89 6.10 -21.39
N TRP A 102 11.72 7.41 -21.20
CA TRP A 102 12.46 8.43 -21.94
C TRP A 102 13.96 8.46 -21.63
N LEU A 103 14.33 8.08 -20.41
CA LEU A 103 15.73 7.98 -20.00
C LEU A 103 16.39 6.70 -20.51
N ALA A 104 15.63 5.62 -20.67
CA ALA A 104 16.13 4.33 -21.17
C ALA A 104 16.01 4.19 -22.70
N SER A 105 15.16 4.96 -23.34
CA SER A 105 14.77 4.84 -24.75
C SER A 105 15.75 5.48 -25.75
N TYR A 106 16.99 5.79 -25.33
CA TYR A 106 18.00 6.24 -26.30
C TYR A 106 18.43 5.16 -27.31
N ASP A 107 18.06 3.87 -27.07
CA ASP A 107 18.52 2.74 -27.87
C ASP A 107 17.47 1.93 -28.63
N VAL A 108 16.16 2.18 -28.46
CA VAL A 108 15.13 1.38 -29.14
C VAL A 108 14.06 2.30 -29.75
N ALA A 109 14.11 2.46 -31.06
CA ALA A 109 13.06 3.06 -31.87
C ALA A 109 11.84 2.12 -31.96
N THR A 110 11.04 2.04 -30.92
CA THR A 110 9.70 1.46 -30.98
C THR A 110 8.69 2.58 -31.26
N GLU A 111 7.93 2.42 -32.31
CA GLU A 111 6.79 3.30 -32.64
C GLU A 111 5.71 3.15 -31.53
N THR A 112 5.87 3.88 -30.44
CA THR A 112 4.91 3.88 -29.33
C THR A 112 3.84 4.93 -29.61
N THR A 113 2.58 4.50 -29.62
CA THR A 113 1.42 5.37 -29.80
C THR A 113 1.10 6.12 -28.50
N LEU A 114 0.57 7.35 -28.60
CA LEU A 114 0.11 8.11 -27.41
C LEU A 114 -0.94 7.37 -26.57
N MET A 115 -1.71 6.48 -27.20
CA MET A 115 -2.64 5.60 -26.49
C MET A 115 -1.93 4.59 -25.60
N ASP A 116 -0.85 3.96 -26.08
CA ASP A 116 -0.07 3.00 -25.29
C ASP A 116 0.58 3.67 -24.08
N ALA A 117 1.05 4.91 -24.25
CA ALA A 117 1.54 5.75 -23.16
C ALA A 117 0.46 6.01 -22.10
N GLY A 118 -0.78 6.30 -22.55
CA GLY A 118 -1.91 6.51 -21.66
C GLY A 118 -2.28 5.26 -20.86
N HIS A 119 -2.34 4.11 -21.52
CA HIS A 119 -2.59 2.80 -20.87
C HIS A 119 -1.47 2.45 -19.88
N ALA A 120 -0.22 2.63 -20.24
CA ALA A 120 0.92 2.38 -19.38
C ALA A 120 0.90 3.27 -18.12
N PHE A 121 0.61 4.57 -18.27
CA PHE A 121 0.50 5.49 -17.14
C PHE A 121 -0.66 5.12 -16.22
N TRP A 122 -1.84 4.82 -16.79
CA TRP A 122 -3.00 4.40 -16.02
C TRP A 122 -2.75 3.08 -15.27
N GLY A 123 -2.18 2.08 -15.96
CA GLY A 123 -1.83 0.79 -15.35
C GLY A 123 -0.90 0.95 -14.16
N ALA A 124 0.11 1.82 -14.28
CA ALA A 124 1.01 2.15 -13.18
C ALA A 124 0.27 2.88 -12.04
N LEU A 125 -0.59 3.87 -12.33
CA LEU A 125 -1.31 4.65 -11.33
C LEU A 125 -2.26 3.77 -10.51
N PHE A 126 -3.07 2.95 -11.18
CA PHE A 126 -3.99 2.02 -10.53
C PHE A 126 -3.24 1.05 -9.61
N THR A 127 -2.20 0.39 -10.16
CA THR A 127 -1.45 -0.63 -9.42
C THR A 127 -0.71 -0.01 -8.22
N VAL A 128 -0.06 1.13 -8.39
CA VAL A 128 0.60 1.85 -7.28
C VAL A 128 -0.40 2.23 -6.19
N MET A 129 -1.58 2.74 -6.57
CA MET A 129 -2.65 3.08 -5.62
C MET A 129 -3.11 1.85 -4.86
N SER A 130 -3.35 0.75 -5.55
CA SER A 130 -3.82 -0.51 -5.00
C SER A 130 -2.81 -1.13 -4.02
N PHE A 131 -1.52 -1.13 -4.36
CA PHE A 131 -0.48 -1.66 -3.47
C PHE A 131 -0.14 -0.72 -2.31
N LEU A 132 -0.24 0.59 -2.48
CA LEU A 132 -0.10 1.54 -1.37
C LEU A 132 -1.22 1.40 -0.35
N THR A 133 -2.46 1.18 -0.80
CA THR A 133 -3.60 0.90 0.09
C THR A 133 -3.65 -0.55 0.59
N THR A 134 -2.64 -1.36 0.23
CA THR A 134 -2.53 -2.79 0.55
C THR A 134 -3.72 -3.64 0.07
N THR A 135 -4.47 -3.16 -0.91
CA THR A 135 -5.51 -3.93 -1.59
C THR A 135 -4.89 -4.99 -2.50
N GLY A 136 -3.90 -4.63 -3.33
CA GLY A 136 -3.09 -5.58 -4.08
C GLY A 136 -3.63 -5.96 -5.45
N PHE A 137 -4.70 -5.35 -5.95
CA PHE A 137 -5.14 -5.57 -7.33
C PHE A 137 -4.19 -4.92 -8.33
N SER A 138 -3.88 -5.63 -9.41
CA SER A 138 -3.18 -5.08 -10.58
C SER A 138 -4.17 -4.64 -11.64
N SER A 139 -3.86 -3.54 -12.34
CA SER A 139 -4.62 -3.12 -13.53
C SER A 139 -4.46 -4.13 -14.67
N ASN A 140 -5.45 -4.22 -15.54
CA ASN A 140 -5.34 -4.95 -16.80
C ASN A 140 -4.20 -4.42 -17.68
N SER A 141 -3.90 -3.12 -17.59
CA SER A 141 -2.79 -2.46 -18.32
C SER A 141 -1.46 -2.46 -17.55
N TRP A 142 -1.32 -3.25 -16.48
CA TRP A 142 -0.07 -3.33 -15.74
C TRP A 142 1.09 -3.90 -16.55
N GLY A 143 0.82 -4.88 -17.42
CA GLY A 143 1.79 -5.43 -18.36
C GLY A 143 2.36 -4.36 -19.30
N ASP A 144 1.51 -3.47 -19.80
CA ASP A 144 1.92 -2.34 -20.65
C ASP A 144 2.81 -1.36 -19.86
N ALA A 145 2.47 -1.10 -18.60
CA ALA A 145 3.26 -0.24 -17.72
C ALA A 145 4.64 -0.84 -17.40
N GLN A 146 4.74 -2.16 -17.24
CA GLN A 146 6.02 -2.85 -17.04
C GLN A 146 6.90 -2.76 -18.27
N GLN A 147 6.34 -3.07 -19.46
CA GLN A 147 7.06 -2.99 -20.72
C GLN A 147 7.50 -1.55 -21.01
N TRP A 148 6.63 -0.58 -20.76
CA TRP A 148 6.93 0.85 -20.92
C TRP A 148 8.08 1.29 -20.02
N SER A 149 8.05 0.95 -18.75
CA SER A 149 9.12 1.36 -17.82
C SER A 149 10.42 0.60 -18.01
N GLY A 150 10.42 -0.55 -18.68
CA GLY A 150 11.59 -1.43 -18.82
C GLY A 150 12.19 -1.86 -17.48
N LEU A 151 11.39 -1.92 -16.43
CA LEU A 151 11.86 -2.28 -15.09
C LEU A 151 11.94 -3.81 -14.98
N ALA A 152 13.14 -4.32 -14.70
CA ALA A 152 13.36 -5.76 -14.57
C ALA A 152 12.64 -6.36 -13.35
N THR A 153 12.54 -5.61 -12.24
CA THR A 153 11.96 -6.08 -10.97
C THR A 153 10.94 -5.08 -10.41
N PRO A 154 9.76 -4.94 -11.03
CA PRO A 154 8.72 -4.02 -10.55
C PRO A 154 8.17 -4.41 -9.18
N GLY A 155 8.24 -5.69 -8.80
CA GLY A 155 7.81 -6.22 -7.51
C GLY A 155 8.45 -5.53 -6.31
N LEU A 156 9.71 -5.08 -6.44
CA LEU A 156 10.44 -4.37 -5.40
C LEU A 156 9.78 -3.03 -5.02
N ILE A 157 9.27 -2.30 -6.03
CA ILE A 157 8.53 -1.05 -5.81
C ILE A 157 7.20 -1.36 -5.11
N LEU A 158 6.49 -2.40 -5.56
CA LEU A 158 5.23 -2.83 -4.98
C LEU A 158 5.40 -3.27 -3.52
N MET A 159 6.47 -4.02 -3.21
CA MET A 159 6.83 -4.37 -1.82
C MET A 159 7.08 -3.13 -0.97
N GLY A 160 7.82 -2.15 -1.47
CA GLY A 160 8.06 -0.88 -0.79
C GLY A 160 6.78 -0.11 -0.48
N LEU A 161 5.83 -0.07 -1.43
CA LEU A 161 4.52 0.55 -1.23
C LEU A 161 3.69 -0.18 -0.16
N CYS A 162 3.67 -1.51 -0.18
CA CYS A 162 3.00 -2.32 0.84
C CYS A 162 3.59 -2.13 2.24
N LEU A 163 4.92 -1.94 2.34
CA LEU A 163 5.59 -1.63 3.61
C LEU A 163 5.17 -0.28 4.16
N ILE A 164 5.06 0.75 3.30
CA ILE A 164 4.56 2.08 3.70
C ILE A 164 3.11 1.94 4.16
N GLY A 165 2.26 1.30 3.37
CA GLY A 165 0.87 1.05 3.68
C GLY A 165 -0.03 2.28 3.55
N GLY A 166 -1.33 2.10 3.80
CA GLY A 166 -2.33 3.16 3.70
C GLY A 166 -2.46 4.05 4.95
N GLY A 167 -3.60 4.74 5.06
CA GLY A 167 -3.90 5.66 6.17
C GLY A 167 -4.15 4.96 7.51
N VAL A 168 -3.90 5.70 8.57
CA VAL A 168 -4.18 5.26 9.96
C VAL A 168 -5.67 5.10 10.15
N ALA A 169 -6.35 4.41 10.80
CA ALA A 169 -7.80 4.22 10.92
C ALA A 169 -8.46 3.66 9.65
N THR A 170 -7.68 3.05 8.77
CA THR A 170 -8.17 2.27 7.63
C THR A 170 -7.81 0.80 7.81
N THR A 171 -8.41 -0.06 7.01
CA THR A 171 -8.14 -1.50 7.00
C THR A 171 -6.81 -1.87 6.36
N ALA A 172 -6.13 -0.91 5.72
CA ALA A 172 -4.84 -1.11 5.07
C ALA A 172 -3.77 -1.60 6.06
N GLY A 173 -2.87 -2.44 5.60
CA GLY A 173 -1.72 -2.95 6.36
C GLY A 173 -0.49 -2.03 6.29
N GLY A 174 0.68 -2.57 6.65
CA GLY A 174 1.96 -1.85 6.62
C GLY A 174 2.18 -0.92 7.82
N VAL A 175 3.23 -0.10 7.72
CA VAL A 175 3.65 0.84 8.79
C VAL A 175 2.66 1.98 9.00
N LYS A 176 1.89 2.34 7.97
CA LYS A 176 0.93 3.46 7.86
C LYS A 176 1.58 4.82 7.54
N LEU A 177 0.96 5.53 6.61
CA LEU A 177 1.44 6.82 6.09
C LEU A 177 1.74 7.86 7.17
N LEU A 178 0.85 8.01 8.17
CA LEU A 178 1.04 9.00 9.23
C LEU A 178 2.29 8.72 10.08
N ARG A 179 2.59 7.44 10.35
CA ARG A 179 3.76 7.06 11.13
C ARG A 179 5.05 7.33 10.35
N VAL A 180 5.06 6.99 9.06
CA VAL A 180 6.19 7.32 8.16
C VAL A 180 6.41 8.84 8.11
N PHE A 181 5.34 9.62 7.99
CA PHE A 181 5.42 11.08 8.01
C PHE A 181 5.94 11.63 9.34
N ALA A 182 5.45 11.11 10.47
CA ALA A 182 5.91 11.52 11.80
C ALA A 182 7.42 11.26 11.99
N LEU A 183 7.90 10.10 11.53
CA LEU A 183 9.32 9.74 11.56
C LEU A 183 10.15 10.66 10.66
N TYR A 184 9.70 10.89 9.43
CA TYR A 184 10.38 11.81 8.49
C TYR A 184 10.47 13.22 9.06
N ARG A 185 9.38 13.75 9.59
CA ARG A 185 9.35 15.10 10.20
C ARG A 185 10.24 15.21 11.42
N ASN A 186 10.27 14.16 12.25
CA ASN A 186 11.17 14.12 13.41
C ASN A 186 12.65 14.05 12.97
N GLY A 187 12.98 13.18 12.02
CA GLY A 187 14.34 13.08 11.48
C GLY A 187 14.82 14.40 10.87
N ARG A 188 13.99 15.05 10.06
CA ARG A 188 14.29 16.38 9.50
C ARG A 188 14.56 17.41 10.61
N ARG A 189 13.75 17.42 11.66
CA ARG A 189 13.92 18.34 12.79
C ARG A 189 15.22 18.09 13.57
N GLU A 190 15.60 16.83 13.76
CA GLU A 190 16.87 16.51 14.43
C GLU A 190 18.06 16.93 13.56
N MET A 191 17.97 16.77 12.23
CA MET A 191 18.99 17.31 11.31
C MET A 191 19.08 18.84 11.37
N GLU A 192 17.94 19.55 11.38
CA GLU A 192 17.91 21.02 11.52
C GLU A 192 18.55 21.49 12.83
N ARG A 193 18.38 20.73 13.92
CA ARG A 193 19.02 21.02 15.21
C ARG A 193 20.54 20.84 15.20
N LEU A 194 21.04 19.87 14.43
CA LEU A 194 22.49 19.67 14.26
C LEU A 194 23.12 20.84 13.51
N VAL A 195 22.43 21.40 12.53
CA VAL A 195 22.91 22.54 11.72
C VAL A 195 22.72 23.88 12.46
N HIS A 196 21.61 24.04 13.17
CA HIS A 196 21.23 25.26 13.88
C HIS A 196 20.83 24.96 15.32
N PRO A 197 21.83 24.75 16.25
CA PRO A 197 21.55 24.32 17.62
C PRO A 197 20.78 25.38 18.45
N SER A 198 20.85 26.65 18.06
CA SER A 198 20.14 27.78 18.72
C SER A 198 18.75 28.06 18.16
N SER A 199 18.23 27.26 17.20
CA SER A 199 16.90 27.49 16.66
C SER A 199 15.83 27.16 17.71
N VAL A 200 15.03 28.17 18.09
CA VAL A 200 13.87 28.00 18.97
C VAL A 200 12.66 27.67 18.11
N SER A 201 12.08 26.49 18.33
CA SER A 201 10.83 26.12 17.65
C SER A 201 9.70 27.04 18.11
N ASN A 202 8.99 27.66 17.16
CA ASN A 202 7.82 28.52 17.41
C ASN A 202 6.57 27.77 17.96
N ALA A 203 6.66 26.46 18.15
CA ALA A 203 5.58 25.66 18.75
C ALA A 203 5.65 25.74 20.27
N GLY A 204 4.55 26.08 20.93
CA GLY A 204 4.45 26.11 22.39
C GLY A 204 4.80 24.76 23.05
N PRO A 205 5.12 24.76 24.36
CA PRO A 205 5.64 23.59 25.07
C PRO A 205 4.69 22.38 25.02
N MET A 206 3.38 22.58 24.91
CA MET A 206 2.38 21.53 24.81
C MET A 206 2.40 20.86 23.43
N ALA A 207 2.50 21.63 22.35
CA ALA A 207 2.61 21.13 21.00
C ALA A 207 3.93 20.36 20.77
N GLN A 208 5.01 20.79 21.42
CA GLN A 208 6.29 20.07 21.39
C GLN A 208 6.24 18.71 22.09
N ARG A 209 5.52 18.61 23.22
CA ARG A 209 5.34 17.32 23.93
C ARG A 209 4.50 16.35 23.14
N LEU A 210 3.37 16.80 22.57
CA LEU A 210 2.51 15.98 21.72
C LEU A 210 3.25 15.47 20.47
N GLN A 211 4.06 16.31 19.84
CA GLN A 211 4.88 15.90 18.69
C GLN A 211 5.97 14.89 19.07
N LYS A 212 6.65 15.09 20.20
CA LYS A 212 7.68 14.14 20.66
C LYS A 212 7.09 12.77 20.99
N ASN A 213 5.97 12.75 21.71
CA ASN A 213 5.28 11.49 22.05
C ASN A 213 4.77 10.76 20.80
N GLY A 214 4.19 11.49 19.84
CA GLY A 214 3.75 10.92 18.58
C GLY A 214 4.89 10.32 17.74
N ALA A 215 6.03 10.99 17.65
CA ALA A 215 7.21 10.48 16.96
C ALA A 215 7.82 9.26 17.66
N PHE A 216 7.84 9.26 19.01
CA PHE A 216 8.33 8.11 19.79
C PHE A 216 7.44 6.89 19.61
N ILE A 217 6.12 7.05 19.66
CA ILE A 217 5.17 5.98 19.39
C ILE A 217 5.35 5.46 17.96
N ALA A 218 5.46 6.34 16.97
CA ALA A 218 5.69 5.95 15.58
C ALA A 218 7.00 5.15 15.42
N TRP A 219 8.06 5.51 16.13
CA TRP A 219 9.32 4.80 16.17
C TRP A 219 9.19 3.39 16.74
N ILE A 220 8.48 3.22 17.85
CA ILE A 220 8.23 1.90 18.46
C ILE A 220 7.49 1.00 17.47
N PHE A 221 6.43 1.50 16.85
CA PHE A 221 5.68 0.75 15.83
C PHE A 221 6.56 0.32 14.65
N PHE A 222 7.38 1.24 14.14
CA PHE A 222 8.29 0.94 13.04
C PHE A 222 9.31 -0.14 13.43
N MET A 223 9.90 -0.04 14.62
CA MET A 223 10.87 -1.03 15.11
C MET A 223 10.22 -2.40 15.34
N LEU A 224 9.01 -2.44 15.90
CA LEU A 224 8.28 -3.70 16.09
C LEU A 224 7.89 -4.33 14.76
N PHE A 225 7.47 -3.53 13.79
CA PHE A 225 7.16 -4.02 12.45
C PHE A 225 8.41 -4.57 11.76
N ALA A 226 9.53 -3.87 11.82
CA ALA A 226 10.81 -4.33 11.27
C ALA A 226 11.31 -5.61 11.95
N LEU A 227 11.17 -5.71 13.28
CA LEU A 227 11.52 -6.92 14.02
C LEU A 227 10.61 -8.09 13.62
N SER A 228 9.30 -7.85 13.52
CA SER A 228 8.35 -8.89 13.07
C SER A 228 8.67 -9.36 11.66
N LEU A 229 9.01 -8.44 10.76
CA LEU A 229 9.43 -8.76 9.39
C LEU A 229 10.67 -9.65 9.40
N ALA A 230 11.70 -9.30 10.18
CA ALA A 230 12.93 -10.09 10.29
C ALA A 230 12.64 -11.50 10.85
N VAL A 231 11.86 -11.61 11.93
CA VAL A 231 11.52 -12.90 12.55
C VAL A 231 10.73 -13.78 11.57
N VAL A 232 9.70 -13.24 10.91
CA VAL A 232 8.89 -14.01 9.95
C VAL A 232 9.74 -14.46 8.78
N THR A 233 10.61 -13.59 8.23
CA THR A 233 11.52 -13.94 7.13
C THR A 233 12.45 -15.09 7.54
N ILE A 234 13.06 -15.03 8.73
CA ILE A 234 13.93 -16.09 9.24
C ILE A 234 13.18 -17.43 9.40
N LEU A 235 11.96 -17.40 9.96
CA LEU A 235 11.14 -18.59 10.13
C LEU A 235 10.72 -19.21 8.79
N LEU A 236 10.39 -18.40 7.80
CA LEU A 236 10.05 -18.86 6.45
C LEU A 236 11.29 -19.41 5.73
N ALA A 237 12.44 -18.76 5.84
CA ALA A 237 13.70 -19.26 5.28
C ALA A 237 14.11 -20.59 5.94
N ALA A 238 13.93 -20.72 7.26
CA ALA A 238 14.17 -21.98 7.98
C ALA A 238 13.23 -23.13 7.56
N SER A 239 12.08 -22.80 6.95
CA SER A 239 11.17 -23.81 6.39
C SER A 239 11.62 -24.36 5.03
N GLY A 240 12.68 -23.81 4.43
CA GLY A 240 13.24 -24.24 3.14
C GLY A 240 12.86 -23.33 1.97
N ALA A 241 12.16 -22.22 2.19
CA ALA A 241 11.90 -21.22 1.16
C ALA A 241 13.20 -20.44 0.83
N SER A 242 13.33 -19.97 -0.41
CA SER A 242 14.44 -19.09 -0.80
C SER A 242 14.37 -17.77 -0.03
N PHE A 243 15.49 -17.02 -0.01
CA PHE A 243 15.53 -15.72 0.67
C PHE A 243 14.51 -14.74 0.07
N GLU A 244 14.44 -14.70 -1.25
CA GLU A 244 13.51 -13.83 -1.98
C GLU A 244 12.05 -14.18 -1.66
N GLU A 245 11.67 -15.46 -1.78
CA GLU A 245 10.33 -15.93 -1.42
C GLU A 245 9.98 -15.63 0.03
N SER A 246 10.93 -15.83 0.95
CA SER A 246 10.74 -15.58 2.38
C SER A 246 10.45 -14.09 2.66
N VAL A 247 11.17 -13.18 1.99
CA VAL A 247 10.96 -11.73 2.12
C VAL A 247 9.60 -11.33 1.54
N VAL A 248 9.29 -11.80 0.33
CA VAL A 248 7.98 -11.50 -0.31
C VAL A 248 6.82 -12.01 0.55
N MET A 249 6.90 -13.25 1.02
CA MET A 249 5.88 -13.84 1.89
C MET A 249 5.76 -13.08 3.22
N ALA A 250 6.87 -12.68 3.83
CA ALA A 250 6.85 -11.93 5.08
C ALA A 250 6.20 -10.55 4.89
N ILE A 251 6.52 -9.83 3.81
CA ILE A 251 5.89 -8.55 3.50
C ILE A 251 4.41 -8.75 3.18
N ALA A 252 4.06 -9.70 2.32
CA ALA A 252 2.68 -9.98 1.92
C ALA A 252 1.79 -10.32 3.13
N SER A 253 2.29 -11.16 4.06
CA SER A 253 1.55 -11.56 5.25
C SER A 253 1.38 -10.41 6.25
N LEU A 254 2.46 -9.67 6.58
CA LEU A 254 2.41 -8.59 7.55
C LEU A 254 1.70 -7.34 7.03
N SER A 255 1.78 -7.05 5.73
CA SER A 255 0.99 -5.98 5.10
C SER A 255 -0.44 -6.40 4.76
N THR A 256 -0.78 -7.68 4.91
CA THR A 256 -2.07 -8.27 4.53
C THR A 256 -2.43 -8.10 3.06
N THR A 257 -1.42 -8.08 2.18
CA THR A 257 -1.55 -7.91 0.72
C THR A 257 -1.30 -9.23 0.02
N GLY A 258 -2.31 -10.10 -0.06
CA GLY A 258 -2.21 -11.43 -0.64
C GLY A 258 -1.67 -11.46 -2.09
N PRO A 259 -2.19 -10.62 -3.02
CA PRO A 259 -1.74 -10.62 -4.41
C PRO A 259 -0.27 -10.24 -4.63
N LEU A 260 0.41 -9.68 -3.62
CA LEU A 260 1.86 -9.45 -3.68
C LEU A 260 2.66 -10.76 -3.90
N LEU A 261 2.13 -11.91 -3.51
CA LEU A 261 2.76 -13.21 -3.73
C LEU A 261 2.92 -13.55 -5.22
N GLU A 262 2.04 -13.03 -6.05
CA GLU A 262 2.08 -13.26 -7.50
C GLU A 262 3.01 -12.29 -8.24
N MET A 263 3.23 -11.10 -7.67
CA MET A 263 3.88 -9.98 -8.36
C MET A 263 5.16 -9.50 -7.68
N GLY A 264 5.43 -9.95 -6.44
CA GLY A 264 6.54 -9.46 -5.62
C GLY A 264 7.90 -10.02 -5.99
N GLY A 265 7.96 -11.27 -6.48
CA GLY A 265 9.18 -11.96 -6.87
C GLY A 265 9.28 -12.22 -8.37
N ASP A 266 10.38 -12.84 -8.79
CA ASP A 266 10.62 -13.25 -10.19
C ASP A 266 9.66 -14.37 -10.62
N THR A 267 9.22 -15.20 -9.66
CA THR A 267 8.27 -16.29 -9.88
C THR A 267 7.07 -16.16 -8.93
N PRO A 268 5.84 -16.43 -9.40
CA PRO A 268 4.65 -16.41 -8.54
C PRO A 268 4.75 -17.46 -7.43
N ILE A 269 4.56 -17.05 -6.20
CA ILE A 269 4.63 -17.93 -5.03
C ILE A 269 3.28 -18.60 -4.80
N ARG A 270 3.23 -19.94 -4.92
CA ARG A 270 2.01 -20.71 -4.71
C ARG A 270 1.96 -21.26 -3.29
N LEU A 271 1.04 -20.73 -2.48
CA LEU A 271 0.86 -21.16 -1.09
C LEU A 271 0.55 -22.66 -0.93
N ILE A 272 0.03 -23.31 -1.97
CA ILE A 272 -0.32 -24.73 -1.92
C ILE A 272 0.93 -25.62 -1.84
N GLU A 273 2.04 -25.17 -2.42
CA GLU A 273 3.32 -25.91 -2.48
C GLU A 273 4.13 -25.81 -1.18
N LEU A 274 3.77 -24.88 -0.30
CA LEU A 274 4.46 -24.69 0.97
C LEU A 274 4.21 -25.86 1.93
N ASN A 275 5.22 -26.18 2.75
CA ASN A 275 5.09 -27.15 3.82
C ASN A 275 4.16 -26.64 4.95
N SER A 276 3.68 -27.53 5.81
CA SER A 276 2.72 -27.19 6.87
C SER A 276 3.29 -26.17 7.87
N PHE A 277 4.60 -26.21 8.13
CA PHE A 277 5.26 -25.26 9.02
C PHE A 277 5.25 -23.84 8.41
N ALA A 278 5.65 -23.69 7.15
CA ALA A 278 5.61 -22.41 6.45
C ALA A 278 4.19 -21.82 6.40
N LYS A 279 3.18 -22.65 6.13
CA LYS A 279 1.76 -22.25 6.17
C LYS A 279 1.36 -21.73 7.55
N SER A 280 1.76 -22.41 8.62
CA SER A 280 1.45 -21.99 10.00
C SER A 280 2.11 -20.64 10.34
N VAL A 281 3.39 -20.45 9.96
CA VAL A 281 4.11 -19.19 10.14
C VAL A 281 3.43 -18.08 9.34
N PHE A 282 3.08 -18.33 8.08
CA PHE A 282 2.41 -17.37 7.21
C PHE A 282 1.07 -16.91 7.78
N VAL A 283 0.23 -17.85 8.24
CA VAL A 283 -1.06 -17.54 8.90
C VAL A 283 -0.85 -16.73 10.17
N GLY A 284 0.11 -17.13 11.02
CA GLY A 284 0.47 -16.36 12.23
C GLY A 284 0.90 -14.93 11.89
N ALA A 285 1.70 -14.74 10.84
CA ALA A 285 2.13 -13.43 10.39
C ALA A 285 0.97 -12.58 9.84
N MET A 286 -0.01 -13.18 9.14
CA MET A 286 -1.23 -12.48 8.69
C MET A 286 -2.06 -11.95 9.87
N VAL A 287 -2.20 -12.75 10.93
CA VAL A 287 -2.89 -12.32 12.17
C VAL A 287 -2.14 -11.17 12.83
N LEU A 288 -0.80 -11.28 12.95
CA LEU A 288 0.04 -10.20 13.49
C LEU A 288 -0.10 -8.90 12.68
N GLY A 289 -0.07 -9.00 11.36
CA GLY A 289 -0.22 -7.84 10.46
C GLY A 289 -1.59 -7.17 10.61
N ARG A 290 -2.66 -7.96 10.77
CA ARG A 290 -4.03 -7.43 10.87
C ARG A 290 -4.32 -6.75 12.21
N LEU A 291 -3.80 -7.31 13.31
CA LEU A 291 -4.07 -6.79 14.67
C LEU A 291 -3.16 -5.63 15.08
N GLU A 292 -2.24 -5.21 14.23
CA GLU A 292 -1.13 -4.33 14.59
C GLU A 292 -0.34 -4.86 15.80
N THR A 293 0.93 -5.15 15.64
CA THR A 293 1.79 -5.82 16.64
C THR A 293 1.72 -5.22 18.05
N LEU A 294 1.44 -3.92 18.18
CA LEU A 294 1.28 -3.26 19.48
C LEU A 294 -0.04 -3.59 20.19
N ALA A 295 -1.12 -3.82 19.44
CA ALA A 295 -2.38 -4.21 20.08
C ALA A 295 -2.26 -5.59 20.76
N ILE A 296 -1.45 -6.49 20.18
CA ILE A 296 -1.18 -7.81 20.77
C ILE A 296 -0.31 -7.67 22.02
N ILE A 297 0.74 -6.82 21.98
CA ILE A 297 1.60 -6.59 23.15
C ILE A 297 0.85 -5.92 24.29
N ALA A 298 -0.12 -5.05 23.97
CA ALA A 298 -0.98 -4.42 25.00
C ALA A 298 -2.00 -5.38 25.62
N LEU A 299 -2.26 -6.54 24.98
CA LEU A 299 -3.18 -7.58 25.45
C LEU A 299 -2.48 -8.66 26.27
N LEU A 300 -1.16 -8.77 26.19
CA LEU A 300 -0.31 -9.66 26.98
C LEU A 300 0.20 -8.98 28.24
#